data_85b8500f64f6669409e6bfc8b2846a53
#
_entry.id   85b8500f64f6669409e6bfc8b2846a53
#
_cell.length_a   1.000
_cell.length_b   1.000
_cell.length_c   1.000
_cell.angle_alpha   90.00
_cell.angle_beta   90.00
_cell.angle_gamma   90.00
#
_symmetry.space_group_name_H-M   'P 1'
#
loop_
_entity.id
_entity.type
_entity.pdbx_description
1 polymer ?
#
loop_
_entity_poly.entity_id
_entity_poly.type
_entity_poly.pdbx_seq_one_letter_code
_entity_poly.pdbx_strand_id
1 'polypeptide(L)'
;MAGNRDKSITEQIHQIKNQLVDKGYKLTQQREVTVRVLLEHEKDHFSAEEVFLLVKEKFPEIGLATVYRTLELLSDLQVVEKINFGDGAARFDLRSTDGSHHHHHLICTECGSVEEIMEDGLLKLEQQVLLQYGFAVTDHRLDFQGVCKECREKHKLDEQAAG
;
A
#
# COMPACT_ATOMS: atom_id res chain seq x y z
N MET A 1 1.95 1.72 25.78
CA MET A 1 1.39 2.12 24.46
C MET A 1 1.34 0.99 23.44
N ALA A 2 2.06 -0.09 23.57
CA ALA A 2 1.98 -1.26 22.68
C ALA A 2 0.60 -1.98 22.70
N GLY A 3 -0.07 -2.04 23.83
CA GLY A 3 -1.31 -2.79 23.97
C GLY A 3 -2.56 -2.24 23.23
N ASN A 4 -2.54 -0.98 22.78
CA ASN A 4 -3.66 -0.41 22.04
C ASN A 4 -3.55 -0.70 20.53
N ARG A 5 -2.34 -0.79 20.00
CA ARG A 5 -2.06 -1.13 18.59
C ARG A 5 -2.34 -2.61 18.30
N ASP A 6 -1.97 -3.51 19.22
CA ASP A 6 -2.25 -4.94 19.10
C ASP A 6 -3.76 -5.27 19.10
N LYS A 7 -4.56 -4.54 19.90
CA LYS A 7 -6.03 -4.67 19.86
C LYS A 7 -6.60 -4.23 18.52
N SER A 8 -6.11 -3.11 17.97
CA SER A 8 -6.53 -2.62 16.66
C SER A 8 -6.19 -3.61 15.54
N ILE A 9 -4.98 -4.16 15.52
CA ILE A 9 -4.57 -5.19 14.53
C ILE A 9 -5.43 -6.44 14.64
N THR A 10 -5.76 -6.91 15.85
CA THR A 10 -6.60 -8.08 16.05
C THR A 10 -8.03 -7.86 15.53
N GLU A 11 -8.59 -6.68 15.72
CA GLU A 11 -9.89 -6.30 15.20
C GLU A 11 -9.89 -6.25 13.66
N GLN A 12 -8.86 -5.66 13.06
CA GLN A 12 -8.69 -5.60 11.61
C GLN A 12 -8.53 -7.01 10.99
N ILE A 13 -7.74 -7.89 11.62
CA ILE A 13 -7.63 -9.30 11.19
C ILE A 13 -9.00 -9.99 11.24
N HIS A 14 -9.81 -9.72 12.27
CA HIS A 14 -11.16 -10.29 12.37
C HIS A 14 -12.07 -9.81 11.25
N GLN A 15 -12.02 -8.52 10.91
CA GLN A 15 -12.78 -7.95 9.78
C GLN A 15 -12.35 -8.57 8.44
N ILE A 16 -11.05 -8.68 8.18
CA ILE A 16 -10.51 -9.32 6.98
C ILE A 16 -10.92 -10.79 6.91
N LYS A 17 -10.88 -11.51 8.05
CA LYS A 17 -11.36 -12.89 8.14
C LYS A 17 -12.82 -13.02 7.72
N ASN A 18 -13.68 -12.12 8.18
CA ASN A 18 -15.11 -12.14 7.81
C ASN A 18 -15.28 -11.85 6.31
N GLN A 19 -14.55 -10.88 5.75
CA GLN A 19 -14.58 -10.60 4.31
C GLN A 19 -14.16 -11.82 3.46
N LEU A 20 -13.12 -12.55 3.89
CA LEU A 20 -12.70 -13.77 3.20
C LEU A 20 -13.78 -14.87 3.29
N VAL A 21 -14.36 -15.08 4.46
CA VAL A 21 -15.41 -16.08 4.69
C VAL A 21 -16.64 -15.78 3.83
N ASP A 22 -17.08 -14.55 3.76
CA ASP A 22 -18.23 -14.11 2.96
C ASP A 22 -18.03 -14.40 1.45
N LYS A 23 -16.77 -14.42 1.01
CA LYS A 23 -16.38 -14.77 -0.36
C LYS A 23 -15.98 -16.25 -0.55
N GLY A 24 -16.20 -17.10 0.47
CA GLY A 24 -15.96 -18.54 0.41
C GLY A 24 -14.50 -18.96 0.68
N TYR A 25 -13.68 -18.06 1.22
CA TYR A 25 -12.28 -18.35 1.54
C TYR A 25 -12.04 -18.44 3.05
N LYS A 26 -11.02 -19.20 3.46
CA LYS A 26 -10.58 -19.29 4.85
C LYS A 26 -9.32 -18.46 5.06
N LEU A 27 -9.27 -17.72 6.16
CA LEU A 27 -8.03 -17.15 6.67
C LEU A 27 -7.23 -18.23 7.40
N THR A 28 -6.36 -18.92 6.66
CA THR A 28 -5.45 -19.91 7.25
C THR A 28 -4.36 -19.20 8.07
N GLN A 29 -3.69 -19.92 8.97
CA GLN A 29 -2.60 -19.37 9.78
C GLN A 29 -1.51 -18.71 8.91
N GLN A 30 -1.13 -19.33 7.78
CA GLN A 30 -0.14 -18.78 6.86
C GLN A 30 -0.60 -17.47 6.21
N ARG A 31 -1.89 -17.36 5.84
CA ARG A 31 -2.48 -16.12 5.31
C ARG A 31 -2.58 -15.05 6.38
N GLU A 32 -2.96 -15.42 7.60
CA GLU A 32 -3.07 -14.49 8.73
C GLU A 32 -1.73 -13.83 9.06
N VAL A 33 -0.63 -14.58 9.02
CA VAL A 33 0.71 -14.01 9.24
C VAL A 33 1.04 -12.96 8.17
N THR A 34 0.74 -13.23 6.92
CA THR A 34 0.95 -12.26 5.83
C THR A 34 0.12 -10.98 6.05
N VAL A 35 -1.16 -11.13 6.40
CA VAL A 35 -2.03 -10.00 6.74
C VAL A 35 -1.50 -9.22 7.94
N ARG A 36 -1.05 -9.90 8.98
CA ARG A 36 -0.48 -9.28 10.19
C ARG A 36 0.76 -8.44 9.88
N VAL A 37 1.67 -8.96 9.04
CA VAL A 37 2.86 -8.21 8.60
C VAL A 37 2.45 -6.91 7.89
N LEU A 38 1.49 -6.95 6.99
CA LEU A 38 1.00 -5.75 6.31
C LEU A 38 0.37 -4.74 7.29
N LEU A 39 -0.40 -5.21 8.28
CA LEU A 39 -1.02 -4.35 9.30
C LEU A 39 0.00 -3.73 10.26
N GLU A 40 1.07 -4.45 10.59
CA GLU A 40 2.15 -3.93 11.43
C GLU A 40 2.96 -2.83 10.71
N HIS A 41 2.96 -2.85 9.38
CA HIS A 41 3.72 -1.99 8.49
C HIS A 41 2.83 -1.21 7.51
N GLU A 42 1.70 -0.73 7.97
CA GLU A 42 0.64 -0.13 7.16
C GLU A 42 1.09 1.08 6.32
N LYS A 43 2.21 1.72 6.67
CA LYS A 43 2.79 2.87 5.95
C LYS A 43 3.88 2.50 4.96
N ASP A 44 4.25 1.24 4.91
CA ASP A 44 5.33 0.75 4.07
C ASP A 44 4.75 0.09 2.82
N HIS A 45 5.28 0.44 1.65
CA HIS A 45 4.84 -0.09 0.36
C HIS A 45 5.74 -1.27 -0.02
N PHE A 46 5.41 -2.46 0.45
CA PHE A 46 6.26 -3.64 0.27
C PHE A 46 5.98 -4.40 -1.02
N SER A 47 7.05 -4.84 -1.67
CA SER A 47 7.00 -5.91 -2.67
C SER A 47 6.68 -7.26 -2.00
N ALA A 48 6.30 -8.25 -2.79
CA ALA A 48 6.02 -9.59 -2.25
C ALA A 48 7.26 -10.23 -1.60
N GLU A 49 8.45 -9.94 -2.13
CA GLU A 49 9.74 -10.40 -1.58
C GLU A 49 10.03 -9.77 -0.21
N GLU A 50 9.76 -8.48 -0.05
CA GLU A 50 9.94 -7.77 1.23
C GLU A 50 8.95 -8.29 2.27
N VAL A 51 7.67 -8.49 1.89
CA VAL A 51 6.68 -9.13 2.77
C VAL A 51 7.13 -10.54 3.15
N PHE A 52 7.67 -11.31 2.19
CA PHE A 52 8.18 -12.65 2.46
C PHE A 52 9.32 -12.65 3.49
N LEU A 53 10.26 -11.72 3.41
CA LEU A 53 11.36 -11.63 4.39
C LEU A 53 10.83 -11.40 5.81
N LEU A 54 9.86 -10.51 5.97
CA LEU A 54 9.23 -10.24 7.27
C LEU A 54 8.39 -11.43 7.78
N VAL A 55 7.68 -12.10 6.89
CA VAL A 55 6.92 -13.32 7.22
C VAL A 55 7.86 -14.43 7.67
N LYS A 56 8.98 -14.62 6.97
CA LYS A 56 9.96 -15.66 7.25
C LYS A 56 10.63 -15.51 8.61
N GLU A 57 10.81 -14.29 9.10
CA GLU A 57 11.33 -14.05 10.45
C GLU A 57 10.43 -14.65 11.53
N LYS A 58 9.10 -14.61 11.32
CA LYS A 58 8.10 -15.12 12.27
C LYS A 58 7.79 -16.60 12.04
N PHE A 59 7.77 -17.04 10.78
CA PHE A 59 7.38 -18.38 10.34
C PHE A 59 8.36 -18.89 9.26
N PRO A 60 9.49 -19.47 9.63
CA PRO A 60 10.55 -19.89 8.70
C PRO A 60 10.13 -20.90 7.62
N GLU A 61 9.06 -21.68 7.89
CA GLU A 61 8.52 -22.69 6.97
C GLU A 61 7.67 -22.13 5.83
N ILE A 62 7.24 -20.87 5.90
CA ILE A 62 6.45 -20.27 4.83
C ILE A 62 7.35 -19.88 3.67
N GLY A 63 7.07 -20.44 2.48
CA GLY A 63 7.81 -20.15 1.27
C GLY A 63 7.28 -18.91 0.53
N LEU A 64 8.14 -18.31 -0.30
CA LEU A 64 7.83 -17.14 -1.12
C LEU A 64 6.56 -17.34 -1.98
N ALA A 65 6.40 -18.52 -2.60
CA ALA A 65 5.22 -18.82 -3.41
C ALA A 65 3.90 -18.76 -2.61
N THR A 66 3.94 -19.12 -1.33
CA THR A 66 2.76 -19.03 -0.45
C THR A 66 2.41 -17.58 -0.16
N VAL A 67 3.40 -16.73 0.08
CA VAL A 67 3.20 -15.28 0.27
C VAL A 67 2.63 -14.64 -0.98
N TYR A 68 3.20 -14.92 -2.17
CA TYR A 68 2.68 -14.44 -3.44
C TYR A 68 1.21 -14.81 -3.66
N ARG A 69 0.86 -16.10 -3.51
CA ARG A 69 -0.54 -16.56 -3.66
C ARG A 69 -1.47 -15.91 -2.67
N THR A 70 -1.00 -15.63 -1.46
CA THR A 70 -1.79 -14.93 -0.44
C THR A 70 -2.03 -13.48 -0.86
N LEU A 71 -1.00 -12.75 -1.29
CA LEU A 71 -1.10 -11.37 -1.73
C LEU A 71 -1.99 -11.24 -2.97
N GLU A 72 -1.86 -12.11 -3.95
CA GLU A 72 -2.74 -12.14 -5.13
C GLU A 72 -4.20 -12.41 -4.75
N LEU A 73 -4.46 -13.40 -3.87
CA LEU A 73 -5.81 -13.65 -3.37
C LEU A 73 -6.39 -12.42 -2.66
N LEU A 74 -5.62 -11.79 -1.78
CA LEU A 74 -6.06 -10.60 -1.05
C LEU A 74 -6.32 -9.42 -2.00
N SER A 75 -5.55 -9.31 -3.09
CA SER A 75 -5.76 -8.32 -4.14
C SER A 75 -7.04 -8.59 -4.93
N ASP A 76 -7.28 -9.84 -5.35
CA ASP A 76 -8.52 -10.24 -6.02
C ASP A 76 -9.78 -10.00 -5.16
N LEU A 77 -9.65 -10.16 -3.86
CA LEU A 77 -10.69 -9.90 -2.87
C LEU A 77 -10.79 -8.42 -2.46
N GLN A 78 -9.95 -7.57 -3.02
CA GLN A 78 -9.87 -6.14 -2.71
C GLN A 78 -9.59 -5.83 -1.23
N VAL A 79 -8.88 -6.71 -0.55
CA VAL A 79 -8.35 -6.49 0.81
C VAL A 79 -7.03 -5.73 0.76
N VAL A 80 -6.21 -6.03 -0.25
CA VAL A 80 -5.01 -5.26 -0.57
C VAL A 80 -5.11 -4.66 -1.97
N GLU A 81 -4.39 -3.60 -2.20
CA GLU A 81 -4.19 -3.00 -3.51
C GLU A 81 -2.80 -3.35 -4.03
N LYS A 82 -2.74 -3.76 -5.30
CA LYS A 82 -1.47 -3.99 -6.00
C LYS A 82 -1.09 -2.73 -6.75
N ILE A 83 -0.01 -2.10 -6.33
CA ILE A 83 0.47 -0.83 -6.83
C ILE A 83 1.76 -1.04 -7.62
N ASN A 84 1.88 -0.38 -8.78
CA ASN A 84 3.10 -0.33 -9.56
C ASN A 84 3.56 1.12 -9.68
N PHE A 85 4.73 1.43 -9.13
CA PHE A 85 5.31 2.77 -9.18
C PHE A 85 6.19 3.02 -10.43
N GLY A 86 6.21 2.09 -11.39
CA GLY A 86 6.97 2.24 -12.63
C GLY A 86 8.43 1.77 -12.54
N ASP A 87 8.85 1.22 -11.41
CA ASP A 87 10.18 0.62 -11.19
C ASP A 87 10.26 -0.88 -11.51
N GLY A 88 9.16 -1.45 -12.03
CA GLY A 88 9.05 -2.86 -12.40
C GLY A 88 8.70 -3.79 -11.24
N ALA A 89 8.59 -3.29 -10.01
CA ALA A 89 8.15 -4.06 -8.84
C ALA A 89 6.70 -3.72 -8.48
N ALA A 90 5.87 -4.76 -8.31
CA ALA A 90 4.55 -4.59 -7.72
C ALA A 90 4.66 -4.53 -6.19
N ARG A 91 3.97 -3.56 -5.58
CA ARG A 91 3.84 -3.42 -4.14
C ARG A 91 2.41 -3.66 -3.70
N PHE A 92 2.23 -4.02 -2.44
CA PHE A 92 0.94 -4.43 -1.91
C PHE A 92 0.62 -3.63 -0.65
N ASP A 93 -0.45 -2.85 -0.71
CA ASP A 93 -0.92 -2.02 0.39
C ASP A 93 -2.28 -2.50 0.88
N LEU A 94 -2.54 -2.41 2.17
CA LEU A 94 -3.86 -2.67 2.70
C LEU A 94 -4.84 -1.59 2.25
N ARG A 95 -6.03 -2.02 1.80
CA ARG A 95 -7.12 -1.08 1.52
C ARG A 95 -7.74 -0.61 2.83
N SER A 96 -7.97 0.68 2.94
CA SER A 96 -8.72 1.28 4.02
C SER A 96 -10.14 0.71 4.10
N THR A 97 -10.55 0.21 5.27
CA THR A 97 -11.90 -0.30 5.50
C THR A 97 -12.93 0.79 5.80
N ASP A 98 -12.49 2.00 6.07
CA ASP A 98 -13.30 3.16 6.47
C ASP A 98 -13.77 4.03 5.29
N GLY A 99 -13.48 3.61 4.04
CA GLY A 99 -13.84 4.39 2.85
C GLY A 99 -13.02 5.67 2.69
N SER A 100 -11.95 5.85 3.47
CA SER A 100 -11.00 6.92 3.23
C SER A 100 -10.37 6.72 1.86
N HIS A 101 -10.32 7.79 1.08
CA HIS A 101 -9.72 7.79 -0.25
C HIS A 101 -8.28 7.31 -0.19
N HIS A 102 -7.86 6.60 -1.24
CA HIS A 102 -6.47 6.19 -1.39
C HIS A 102 -5.55 7.40 -1.25
N HIS A 103 -4.49 7.24 -0.48
CA HIS A 103 -3.47 8.27 -0.38
C HIS A 103 -2.86 8.52 -1.75
N HIS A 104 -2.57 9.76 -2.04
CA HIS A 104 -1.79 10.13 -3.21
C HIS A 104 -0.31 9.95 -2.92
N HIS A 105 0.48 9.61 -3.93
CA HIS A 105 1.89 9.31 -3.73
C HIS A 105 2.80 10.30 -4.46
N LEU A 106 3.90 10.64 -3.80
CA LEU A 106 5.05 11.31 -4.40
C LEU A 106 6.16 10.27 -4.59
N ILE A 107 6.52 10.01 -5.83
CA ILE A 107 7.50 8.98 -6.19
C ILE A 107 8.77 9.66 -6.69
N CYS A 108 9.87 9.48 -5.99
CA CYS A 108 11.17 9.96 -6.46
C CYS A 108 11.74 9.00 -7.51
N THR A 109 11.97 9.51 -8.71
CA THR A 109 12.53 8.72 -9.82
C THR A 109 14.03 8.42 -9.67
N GLU A 110 14.71 9.10 -8.74
CA GLU A 110 16.15 8.92 -8.51
C GLU A 110 16.46 7.94 -7.39
N CYS A 111 15.86 8.15 -6.21
CA CYS A 111 16.14 7.29 -5.06
C CYS A 111 15.05 6.26 -4.79
N GLY A 112 13.93 6.30 -5.52
CA GLY A 112 12.80 5.38 -5.35
C GLY A 112 11.98 5.63 -4.09
N SER A 113 12.23 6.71 -3.33
CA SER A 113 11.42 7.02 -2.14
C SER A 113 9.97 7.32 -2.54
N VAL A 114 9.06 6.86 -1.70
CA VAL A 114 7.62 7.10 -1.85
C VAL A 114 7.12 7.79 -0.60
N GLU A 115 6.46 8.93 -0.77
CA GLU A 115 5.81 9.69 0.30
C GLU A 115 4.30 9.76 0.03
N GLU A 116 3.49 9.71 1.08
CA GLU A 116 2.04 9.84 0.98
C GLU A 116 1.61 11.30 1.13
N ILE A 117 0.64 11.72 0.29
CA ILE A 117 -0.07 12.99 0.44
C ILE A 117 -1.45 12.67 0.98
N MET A 118 -1.77 13.22 2.16
CA MET A 118 -3.06 13.05 2.83
C MET A 118 -4.13 14.03 2.33
N GLU A 119 -3.73 15.05 1.56
CA GLU A 119 -4.64 16.09 1.07
C GLU A 119 -5.31 15.64 -0.22
N ASP A 120 -6.62 15.56 -0.21
CA ASP A 120 -7.42 15.27 -1.39
C ASP A 120 -7.72 16.57 -2.19
N GLY A 121 -6.83 16.89 -3.11
CA GLY A 121 -6.99 18.02 -4.03
C GLY A 121 -7.97 17.75 -5.18
N LEU A 122 -8.47 16.54 -5.34
CA LEU A 122 -9.26 16.11 -6.50
C LEU A 122 -10.77 16.28 -6.35
N LEU A 123 -11.28 16.58 -5.16
CA LEU A 123 -12.72 16.76 -4.89
C LEU A 123 -13.41 17.73 -5.85
N LYS A 124 -12.75 18.86 -6.16
CA LYS A 124 -13.29 19.83 -7.14
C LYS A 124 -13.33 19.28 -8.56
N LEU A 125 -12.32 18.49 -8.92
CA LEU A 125 -12.26 17.84 -10.23
C LEU A 125 -13.35 16.77 -10.38
N GLU A 126 -13.59 15.98 -9.34
CA GLU A 126 -14.66 14.99 -9.30
C GLU A 126 -16.05 15.64 -9.46
N GLN A 127 -16.29 16.75 -8.78
CA GLN A 127 -17.52 17.52 -8.95
C GLN A 127 -17.69 18.03 -10.39
N GLN A 128 -16.62 18.52 -11.01
CA GLN A 128 -16.65 18.94 -12.41
C GLN A 128 -16.93 17.76 -13.35
N VAL A 129 -16.33 16.61 -13.12
CA VAL A 129 -16.58 15.38 -13.90
C VAL A 129 -18.06 14.97 -13.80
N LEU A 130 -18.61 14.98 -12.59
CA LEU A 130 -20.03 14.67 -12.39
C LEU A 130 -20.93 15.66 -13.15
N LEU A 131 -20.67 16.97 -13.04
CA LEU A 131 -21.51 18.00 -13.62
C LEU A 131 -21.39 18.06 -15.16
N GLN A 132 -20.19 17.90 -15.71
CA GLN A 132 -19.96 18.03 -17.15
C GLN A 132 -20.25 16.77 -17.94
N TYR A 133 -20.00 15.61 -17.34
CA TYR A 133 -20.08 14.31 -18.03
C TYR A 133 -21.14 13.38 -17.44
N GLY A 134 -21.81 13.75 -16.35
CA GLY A 134 -22.75 12.88 -15.64
C GLY A 134 -22.10 11.62 -15.06
N PHE A 135 -20.79 11.64 -14.88
CA PHE A 135 -20.00 10.49 -14.44
C PHE A 135 -19.73 10.61 -12.94
N ALA A 136 -20.28 9.69 -12.15
CA ALA A 136 -20.03 9.61 -10.71
C ALA A 136 -18.69 8.88 -10.46
N VAL A 137 -17.69 9.61 -10.01
CA VAL A 137 -16.41 9.03 -9.61
C VAL A 137 -16.62 8.27 -8.29
N THR A 138 -16.23 7.01 -8.25
CA THR A 138 -16.33 6.16 -7.04
C THR A 138 -14.99 5.99 -6.34
N ASP A 139 -13.89 6.22 -7.06
CA ASP A 139 -12.53 6.09 -6.54
C ASP A 139 -11.55 6.80 -7.48
N HIS A 140 -10.44 7.30 -6.94
CA HIS A 140 -9.38 7.92 -7.70
C HIS A 140 -8.01 7.69 -7.03
N ARG A 141 -6.94 7.75 -7.80
CA ARG A 141 -5.57 7.74 -7.32
C ARG A 141 -4.72 8.71 -8.14
N LEU A 142 -3.84 9.43 -7.47
CA LEU A 142 -2.90 10.34 -8.11
C LEU A 142 -1.48 10.03 -7.65
N ASP A 143 -0.61 9.67 -8.58
CA ASP A 143 0.79 9.44 -8.35
C ASP A 143 1.61 10.53 -9.06
N PHE A 144 2.37 11.31 -8.30
CA PHE A 144 3.31 12.28 -8.84
C PHE A 144 4.69 11.65 -8.96
N GLN A 145 5.28 11.70 -10.12
CA GLN A 145 6.66 11.29 -10.35
C GLN A 145 7.55 12.53 -10.44
N GLY A 146 8.66 12.52 -9.72
CA GLY A 146 9.56 13.68 -9.69
C GLY A 146 10.84 13.37 -8.92
N VAL A 147 11.50 14.41 -8.44
CA VAL A 147 12.75 14.32 -7.68
C VAL A 147 12.52 14.88 -6.28
N CYS A 148 12.76 14.06 -5.26
CA CYS A 148 12.56 14.46 -3.87
C CYS A 148 13.54 15.58 -3.45
N LYS A 149 13.23 16.21 -2.32
CA LYS A 149 14.02 17.33 -1.79
C LYS A 149 15.50 16.93 -1.60
N GLU A 150 15.76 15.78 -1.03
CA GLU A 150 17.11 15.30 -0.75
C GLU A 150 17.94 15.08 -2.03
N CYS A 151 17.33 14.48 -3.07
CA CYS A 151 18.00 14.32 -4.37
C CYS A 151 18.25 15.67 -5.03
N ARG A 152 17.28 16.60 -5.00
CA ARG A 152 17.46 17.94 -5.52
C ARG A 152 18.57 18.74 -4.81
N GLU A 153 18.70 18.55 -3.51
CA GLU A 153 19.78 19.20 -2.72
C GLU A 153 21.15 18.62 -3.07
N LYS A 154 21.26 17.30 -3.30
CA LYS A 154 22.52 16.69 -3.80
C LYS A 154 22.94 17.28 -5.14
N HIS A 155 22.04 17.44 -6.10
CA HIS A 155 22.32 18.04 -7.39
C HIS A 155 22.88 19.47 -7.26
N LYS A 156 22.30 20.29 -6.37
CA LYS A 156 22.79 21.64 -6.12
C LYS A 156 24.20 21.66 -5.52
N LEU A 157 24.52 20.72 -4.66
CA LEU A 157 25.85 20.57 -4.08
C LEU A 157 26.88 20.13 -5.12
N ASP A 158 26.50 19.21 -6.02
CA ASP A 158 27.34 18.74 -7.12
C ASP A 158 27.63 19.86 -8.14
N GLU A 159 26.62 20.66 -8.49
CA GLU A 159 26.81 21.84 -9.35
C GLU A 159 27.72 22.90 -8.73
N GLN A 160 27.66 23.12 -7.42
CA GLN A 160 28.54 24.05 -6.71
C GLN A 160 29.97 23.51 -6.52
N ALA A 161 30.15 22.19 -6.47
CA ALA A 161 31.46 21.56 -6.38
C ALA A 161 32.19 21.46 -7.71
N ALA A 162 31.47 21.54 -8.84
CA ALA A 162 31.99 21.45 -10.20
C ALA A 162 32.34 22.83 -10.81
N GLY A 163 32.07 23.92 -10.12
CA GLY A 163 32.37 25.30 -10.53
C GLY A 163 33.50 25.91 -9.74
#